data_4b597acc03b70298d9caa3dd79a4cadb
#
_entry.id   4b597acc03b70298d9caa3dd79a4cadb
#
_cell.length_a   1.000
_cell.length_b   1.000
_cell.length_c   1.000
_cell.angle_alpha   90.00
_cell.angle_beta   90.00
_cell.angle_gamma   90.00
#
_symmetry.space_group_name_H-M   'P 1'
#
loop_
_entity.id
_entity.type
_entity.pdbx_description
1 polymer ?
#
loop_
_entity_poly.entity_id
_entity_poly.type
_entity_poly.pdbx_seq_one_letter_code
_entity_poly.pdbx_strand_id
1 'polypeptide(L)'
;MTDKTSLSYKDAGVDIDAGNALVDRIKGVVKKTRRPEVMGGLGGFGALCALPQKYREPVLVSGTDGVGTKLRLAMDLKRHDTIGIDLVAMCVNDLVVQGAEPLFFLDYYATGKLDVDTAASVINGIAEGCLQSGCALVGGETAEMPGMYHGEDYDVAGFCVGVVEKSEIIDGSKVTDGDVLVALASSGPHSNGYSLVRKIIEVSGVDPQTTDLDGKPLADHLLAPTRIYVKSVLDLIASVDVHAIAHLTGGGFWENIPRVLLDNTQAIIDESSWQWPSVFNWLQTAGNVSQHEMYRTFNCGVGMIIALPAAEADKAIALLNDKGENAWKIGYIKASDSEQRVVIA
;
A
#
# COMPACT_ATOMS: atom_id res chain seq x y z
N MET A 1 20.77 -50.58 24.64
CA MET A 1 21.07 -49.20 24.22
C MET A 1 19.99 -48.85 23.22
N THR A 2 19.07 -47.99 23.61
CA THR A 2 18.05 -47.47 22.65
C THR A 2 18.80 -46.58 21.68
N ASP A 3 18.87 -46.96 20.41
CA ASP A 3 19.33 -46.10 19.32
C ASP A 3 18.52 -44.78 19.41
N LYS A 4 19.15 -43.73 19.93
CA LYS A 4 18.55 -42.39 19.86
C LYS A 4 18.62 -41.91 18.42
N THR A 5 17.47 -41.80 17.78
CA THR A 5 17.35 -41.19 16.44
C THR A 5 18.03 -39.83 16.46
N SER A 6 18.96 -39.60 15.55
CA SER A 6 19.57 -38.27 15.36
C SER A 6 18.49 -37.28 14.91
N LEU A 7 18.30 -36.20 15.68
CA LEU A 7 17.37 -35.15 15.30
C LEU A 7 17.99 -34.24 14.22
N SER A 8 17.19 -33.82 13.27
CA SER A 8 17.52 -32.86 12.24
C SER A 8 16.72 -31.56 12.45
N TYR A 9 17.09 -30.49 11.75
CA TYR A 9 16.34 -29.23 11.80
C TYR A 9 14.93 -29.40 11.21
N LYS A 10 14.78 -30.29 10.22
CA LYS A 10 13.48 -30.67 9.65
C LYS A 10 12.55 -31.35 10.68
N ASP A 11 13.11 -32.14 11.60
CA ASP A 11 12.34 -32.74 12.71
C ASP A 11 11.85 -31.67 13.72
N ALA A 12 12.51 -30.50 13.73
CA ALA A 12 12.11 -29.35 14.52
C ALA A 12 11.13 -28.43 13.77
N GLY A 13 10.74 -28.76 12.53
CA GLY A 13 9.74 -28.05 11.73
C GLY A 13 10.31 -27.00 10.78
N VAL A 14 11.65 -26.96 10.53
CA VAL A 14 12.28 -26.03 9.60
C VAL A 14 12.91 -26.81 8.43
N ASP A 15 12.45 -26.53 7.20
CA ASP A 15 12.91 -27.22 5.98
C ASP A 15 13.81 -26.32 5.13
N ILE A 16 15.14 -26.44 5.31
CA ILE A 16 16.13 -25.67 4.55
C ILE A 16 16.00 -25.90 3.04
N ASP A 17 15.65 -27.10 2.61
CA ASP A 17 15.53 -27.44 1.18
C ASP A 17 14.32 -26.69 0.56
N ALA A 18 13.21 -26.56 1.29
CA ALA A 18 12.06 -25.77 0.89
C ALA A 18 12.44 -24.28 0.72
N GLY A 19 13.20 -23.72 1.66
CA GLY A 19 13.72 -22.35 1.56
C GLY A 19 14.60 -22.15 0.32
N ASN A 20 15.52 -23.06 0.04
CA ASN A 20 16.36 -23.02 -1.15
C ASN A 20 15.53 -23.13 -2.45
N ALA A 21 14.54 -24.00 -2.48
CA ALA A 21 13.64 -24.17 -3.63
C ALA A 21 12.84 -22.89 -3.90
N LEU A 22 12.36 -22.20 -2.85
CA LEU A 22 11.70 -20.91 -2.98
C LEU A 22 12.63 -19.88 -3.61
N VAL A 23 13.85 -19.72 -3.08
CA VAL A 23 14.85 -18.76 -3.62
C VAL A 23 15.11 -19.02 -5.11
N ASP A 24 15.29 -20.28 -5.50
CA ASP A 24 15.52 -20.62 -6.91
C ASP A 24 14.32 -20.25 -7.80
N ARG A 25 13.11 -20.45 -7.30
CA ARG A 25 11.86 -20.17 -8.01
C ARG A 25 11.63 -18.69 -8.25
N ILE A 26 12.00 -17.80 -7.31
CA ILE A 26 11.77 -16.36 -7.40
C ILE A 26 12.87 -15.58 -8.14
N LYS A 27 14.06 -16.14 -8.34
CA LYS A 27 15.19 -15.45 -9.01
C LYS A 27 14.80 -14.77 -10.32
N GLY A 28 13.97 -15.44 -11.12
CA GLY A 28 13.55 -14.94 -12.44
C GLY A 28 12.70 -13.67 -12.36
N VAL A 29 11.76 -13.62 -11.43
CA VAL A 29 10.86 -12.46 -11.27
C VAL A 29 11.56 -11.29 -10.60
N VAL A 30 12.38 -11.56 -9.58
CA VAL A 30 13.19 -10.53 -8.91
C VAL A 30 14.14 -9.84 -9.90
N LYS A 31 14.77 -10.60 -10.80
CA LYS A 31 15.65 -10.02 -11.83
C LYS A 31 14.94 -9.00 -12.74
N LYS A 32 13.63 -9.15 -12.96
CA LYS A 32 12.86 -8.20 -13.81
C LYS A 32 12.71 -6.82 -13.18
N THR A 33 12.75 -6.73 -11.84
CA THR A 33 12.61 -5.46 -11.10
C THR A 33 13.91 -4.65 -11.04
N ARG A 34 15.03 -5.17 -11.59
CA ARG A 34 16.36 -4.60 -11.43
C ARG A 34 16.44 -3.16 -11.97
N ARG A 35 17.03 -2.28 -11.17
CA ARG A 35 17.39 -0.91 -11.53
C ARG A 35 18.91 -0.79 -11.81
N PRO A 36 19.33 0.24 -12.58
CA PRO A 36 20.76 0.48 -12.85
C PRO A 36 21.59 0.71 -11.59
N GLU A 37 20.98 1.30 -10.54
CA GLU A 37 21.64 1.64 -9.29
C GLU A 37 21.95 0.39 -8.43
N VAL A 38 21.28 -0.74 -8.68
CA VAL A 38 21.47 -1.96 -7.90
C VAL A 38 22.75 -2.67 -8.30
N MET A 39 23.66 -2.84 -7.33
CA MET A 39 24.96 -3.46 -7.48
C MET A 39 24.93 -4.87 -6.90
N GLY A 40 24.93 -5.89 -7.74
CA GLY A 40 24.90 -7.28 -7.28
C GLY A 40 23.60 -8.01 -7.62
N GLY A 41 23.27 -9.07 -6.88
CA GLY A 41 22.10 -9.91 -7.05
C GLY A 41 21.67 -10.56 -5.73
N LEU A 42 20.63 -11.40 -5.78
CA LEU A 42 20.16 -12.18 -4.62
C LEU A 42 21.24 -13.15 -4.10
N GLY A 43 21.26 -13.38 -2.80
CA GLY A 43 22.10 -14.38 -2.13
C GLY A 43 23.31 -13.82 -1.40
N GLY A 44 23.51 -12.51 -1.37
CA GLY A 44 24.49 -11.87 -0.48
C GLY A 44 23.90 -11.58 0.90
N PHE A 45 24.75 -11.23 1.89
CA PHE A 45 24.30 -10.82 3.22
C PHE A 45 23.55 -9.47 3.22
N GLY A 46 23.71 -8.67 2.18
CA GLY A 46 23.03 -7.38 2.02
C GLY A 46 23.00 -6.95 0.56
N ALA A 47 22.06 -6.09 0.22
CA ALA A 47 21.96 -5.48 -1.08
C ALA A 47 22.71 -4.15 -1.13
N LEU A 48 23.38 -3.91 -2.26
CA LEU A 48 24.06 -2.65 -2.52
C LEU A 48 23.29 -1.86 -3.57
N CYS A 49 22.98 -0.60 -3.27
CA CYS A 49 22.33 0.32 -4.19
C CYS A 49 23.07 1.66 -4.18
N ALA A 50 23.51 2.11 -5.35
CA ALA A 50 24.10 3.43 -5.50
C ALA A 50 22.99 4.49 -5.51
N LEU A 51 23.32 5.71 -5.08
CA LEU A 51 22.40 6.83 -5.24
C LEU A 51 22.41 7.30 -6.72
N PRO A 52 21.21 7.59 -7.30
CA PRO A 52 21.14 8.13 -8.65
C PRO A 52 21.89 9.48 -8.76
N GLN A 53 22.68 9.64 -9.80
CA GLN A 53 23.53 10.84 -9.98
C GLN A 53 22.76 12.12 -10.34
N LYS A 54 21.45 12.01 -10.61
CA LYS A 54 20.59 13.16 -10.94
C LYS A 54 20.31 14.10 -9.77
N TYR A 55 20.46 13.61 -8.53
CA TYR A 55 20.24 14.39 -7.31
C TYR A 55 21.51 15.11 -6.87
N ARG A 56 21.38 16.38 -6.46
CA ARG A 56 22.50 17.22 -5.97
C ARG A 56 22.67 17.12 -4.45
N GLU A 57 21.55 17.22 -3.74
CA GLU A 57 21.47 17.05 -2.28
C GLU A 57 20.42 15.94 -1.97
N PRO A 58 20.76 14.66 -2.26
CA PRO A 58 19.82 13.56 -2.08
C PRO A 58 19.48 13.34 -0.60
N VAL A 59 18.19 13.22 -0.31
CA VAL A 59 17.66 12.82 1.00
C VAL A 59 17.01 11.46 0.83
N LEU A 60 17.39 10.50 1.67
CA LEU A 60 16.77 9.19 1.70
C LEU A 60 15.47 9.24 2.49
N VAL A 61 14.44 8.64 1.93
CA VAL A 61 13.14 8.44 2.57
C VAL A 61 12.93 6.94 2.73
N SER A 62 12.55 6.48 3.91
CA SER A 62 12.33 5.07 4.18
C SER A 62 11.00 4.85 4.89
N GLY A 63 10.34 3.76 4.56
CA GLY A 63 9.09 3.33 5.17
C GLY A 63 9.05 1.82 5.33
N THR A 64 8.29 1.38 6.31
CA THR A 64 7.98 -0.03 6.54
C THR A 64 6.50 -0.18 6.82
N ASP A 65 5.89 -1.20 6.25
CA ASP A 65 4.48 -1.52 6.49
C ASP A 65 4.24 -3.01 6.28
N GLY A 66 3.05 -3.47 6.67
CA GLY A 66 2.54 -4.80 6.42
C GLY A 66 1.26 -4.75 5.58
N VAL A 67 0.60 -5.90 5.42
CA VAL A 67 -0.72 -5.99 4.77
C VAL A 67 -1.85 -6.00 5.82
N GLY A 68 -1.53 -6.39 7.03
CA GLY A 68 -2.50 -6.49 8.11
C GLY A 68 -3.49 -7.64 7.94
N THR A 69 -4.68 -7.51 8.51
CA THR A 69 -5.64 -8.62 8.60
C THR A 69 -6.36 -8.96 7.28
N LYS A 70 -6.07 -8.25 6.18
CA LYS A 70 -6.40 -8.69 4.81
C LYS A 70 -5.75 -10.05 4.50
N LEU A 71 -4.55 -10.31 5.07
CA LEU A 71 -3.89 -11.61 4.97
C LEU A 71 -4.79 -12.76 5.41
N ARG A 72 -5.50 -12.61 6.54
CA ARG A 72 -6.41 -13.67 7.00
C ARG A 72 -7.51 -13.97 5.99
N LEU A 73 -8.10 -12.94 5.39
CA LEU A 73 -9.09 -13.13 4.33
C LEU A 73 -8.49 -13.82 3.10
N ALA A 74 -7.28 -13.44 2.68
CA ALA A 74 -6.58 -14.08 1.57
C ALA A 74 -6.27 -15.56 1.85
N MET A 75 -5.82 -15.88 3.06
CA MET A 75 -5.56 -17.26 3.48
C MET A 75 -6.85 -18.10 3.52
N ASP A 76 -7.93 -17.57 4.10
CA ASP A 76 -9.22 -18.25 4.17
C ASP A 76 -9.81 -18.53 2.78
N LEU A 77 -9.61 -17.61 1.84
CA LEU A 77 -10.07 -17.73 0.45
C LEU A 77 -9.03 -18.39 -0.49
N LYS A 78 -7.84 -18.71 0.00
CA LYS A 78 -6.70 -19.27 -0.76
C LYS A 78 -6.33 -18.43 -1.99
N ARG A 79 -6.28 -17.11 -1.81
CA ARG A 79 -5.96 -16.12 -2.85
C ARG A 79 -4.77 -15.29 -2.40
N HIS A 80 -3.58 -15.62 -2.88
CA HIS A 80 -2.31 -15.05 -2.41
C HIS A 80 -1.61 -14.17 -3.45
N ASP A 81 -2.08 -14.18 -4.68
CA ASP A 81 -1.41 -13.62 -5.86
C ASP A 81 -1.32 -12.08 -5.87
N THR A 82 -2.24 -11.39 -5.18
CA THR A 82 -2.27 -9.92 -5.12
C THR A 82 -1.69 -9.33 -3.83
N ILE A 83 -1.52 -10.16 -2.80
CA ILE A 83 -1.07 -9.70 -1.47
C ILE A 83 0.30 -9.01 -1.50
N GLY A 84 1.21 -9.49 -2.34
CA GLY A 84 2.51 -8.85 -2.51
C GLY A 84 2.42 -7.46 -3.12
N ILE A 85 1.45 -7.20 -3.99
CA ILE A 85 1.17 -5.86 -4.53
C ILE A 85 0.70 -4.94 -3.41
N ASP A 86 -0.21 -5.41 -2.54
CA ASP A 86 -0.65 -4.66 -1.36
C ASP A 86 0.55 -4.24 -0.49
N LEU A 87 1.45 -5.18 -0.18
CA LEU A 87 2.62 -4.91 0.64
C LEU A 87 3.50 -3.80 0.07
N VAL A 88 3.81 -3.90 -1.22
CA VAL A 88 4.62 -2.87 -1.90
C VAL A 88 3.90 -1.54 -1.93
N ALA A 89 2.61 -1.54 -2.29
CA ALA A 89 1.81 -0.32 -2.40
C ALA A 89 1.76 0.47 -1.09
N MET A 90 1.57 -0.22 0.05
CA MET A 90 1.54 0.44 1.36
C MET A 90 2.86 1.16 1.66
N CYS A 91 4.00 0.56 1.31
CA CYS A 91 5.31 1.18 1.52
C CYS A 91 5.61 2.29 0.51
N VAL A 92 5.46 2.04 -0.80
CA VAL A 92 5.93 2.99 -1.83
C VAL A 92 5.02 4.22 -1.96
N ASN A 93 3.71 4.08 -1.68
CA ASN A 93 2.81 5.22 -1.66
C ASN A 93 3.16 6.19 -0.52
N ASP A 94 3.59 5.67 0.64
CA ASP A 94 4.03 6.50 1.77
C ASP A 94 5.36 7.23 1.50
N LEU A 95 6.19 6.71 0.59
CA LEU A 95 7.39 7.40 0.14
C LEU A 95 7.06 8.51 -0.86
N VAL A 96 6.21 8.22 -1.84
CA VAL A 96 5.91 9.19 -2.91
C VAL A 96 5.12 10.39 -2.42
N VAL A 97 4.37 10.29 -1.31
CA VAL A 97 3.69 11.46 -0.72
C VAL A 97 4.66 12.54 -0.23
N GLN A 98 5.92 12.17 0.00
CA GLN A 98 7.01 13.11 0.34
C GLN A 98 7.83 13.54 -0.89
N GLY A 99 7.39 13.19 -2.10
CA GLY A 99 8.09 13.48 -3.36
C GLY A 99 9.21 12.47 -3.68
N ALA A 100 9.36 11.40 -2.90
CA ALA A 100 10.46 10.46 -3.07
C ALA A 100 10.20 9.42 -4.16
N GLU A 101 11.21 9.22 -5.01
CA GLU A 101 11.28 8.10 -5.95
C GLU A 101 11.73 6.83 -5.20
N PRO A 102 10.91 5.74 -5.16
CA PRO A 102 11.34 4.48 -4.59
C PRO A 102 12.53 3.88 -5.34
N LEU A 103 13.57 3.48 -4.61
CA LEU A 103 14.79 2.88 -5.20
C LEU A 103 14.79 1.37 -5.07
N PHE A 104 14.62 0.87 -3.84
CA PHE A 104 14.65 -0.57 -3.57
C PHE A 104 13.69 -0.97 -2.46
N PHE A 105 13.33 -2.24 -2.50
CA PHE A 105 12.40 -2.89 -1.60
C PHE A 105 13.02 -4.17 -1.03
N LEU A 106 12.72 -4.44 0.22
CA LEU A 106 13.03 -5.67 0.94
C LEU A 106 11.75 -6.20 1.57
N ASP A 107 11.58 -7.52 1.63
CA ASP A 107 10.46 -8.15 2.30
C ASP A 107 10.91 -9.08 3.44
N TYR A 108 10.02 -9.30 4.38
CA TYR A 108 10.12 -10.32 5.40
C TYR A 108 8.86 -11.18 5.34
N TYR A 109 9.01 -12.46 5.00
CA TYR A 109 7.95 -13.44 4.97
C TYR A 109 8.12 -14.41 6.13
N ALA A 110 7.21 -14.44 7.09
CA ALA A 110 7.24 -15.30 8.26
C ALA A 110 6.05 -16.27 8.25
N THR A 111 6.30 -17.55 8.50
CA THR A 111 5.25 -18.58 8.50
C THR A 111 5.52 -19.66 9.55
N GLY A 112 4.49 -20.41 9.95
CA GLY A 112 4.67 -21.58 10.81
C GLY A 112 5.29 -22.77 10.08
N LYS A 113 4.89 -22.95 8.80
CA LYS A 113 5.43 -23.96 7.90
C LYS A 113 5.43 -23.41 6.48
N LEU A 114 6.58 -23.50 5.81
CA LEU A 114 6.72 -22.96 4.47
C LEU A 114 6.00 -23.83 3.43
N ASP A 115 4.95 -23.25 2.82
CA ASP A 115 4.41 -23.71 1.55
C ASP A 115 5.08 -22.89 0.42
N VAL A 116 5.87 -23.56 -0.40
CA VAL A 116 6.68 -22.92 -1.45
C VAL A 116 5.80 -22.29 -2.53
N ASP A 117 4.63 -22.85 -2.83
CA ASP A 117 3.73 -22.33 -3.86
C ASP A 117 3.06 -21.04 -3.39
N THR A 118 2.56 -21.01 -2.16
CA THR A 118 1.98 -19.83 -1.53
C THR A 118 3.02 -18.70 -1.40
N ALA A 119 4.19 -18.99 -0.85
CA ALA A 119 5.25 -18.00 -0.69
C ALA A 119 5.71 -17.43 -2.04
N ALA A 120 5.91 -18.29 -3.05
CA ALA A 120 6.25 -17.85 -4.40
C ALA A 120 5.16 -16.97 -5.02
N SER A 121 3.88 -17.27 -4.79
CA SER A 121 2.76 -16.45 -5.24
C SER A 121 2.82 -15.05 -4.62
N VAL A 122 3.02 -14.95 -3.30
CA VAL A 122 3.16 -13.66 -2.60
C VAL A 122 4.37 -12.88 -3.12
N ILE A 123 5.55 -13.51 -3.25
CA ILE A 123 6.76 -12.83 -3.73
C ILE A 123 6.64 -12.40 -5.19
N ASN A 124 5.92 -13.15 -6.04
CA ASN A 124 5.59 -12.71 -7.39
C ASN A 124 4.73 -11.43 -7.37
N GLY A 125 3.77 -11.34 -6.45
CA GLY A 125 3.01 -10.12 -6.22
C GLY A 125 3.88 -8.96 -5.75
N ILE A 126 4.87 -9.20 -4.87
CA ILE A 126 5.85 -8.17 -4.44
C ILE A 126 6.66 -7.68 -5.66
N ALA A 127 7.17 -8.59 -6.47
CA ALA A 127 7.90 -8.21 -7.67
C ALA A 127 7.04 -7.42 -8.66
N GLU A 128 5.77 -7.77 -8.83
CA GLU A 128 4.83 -7.01 -9.66
C GLU A 128 4.61 -5.61 -9.10
N GLY A 129 4.39 -5.45 -7.80
CA GLY A 129 4.29 -4.14 -7.15
C GLY A 129 5.56 -3.30 -7.33
N CYS A 130 6.73 -3.93 -7.25
CA CYS A 130 8.01 -3.27 -7.54
C CYS A 130 8.12 -2.81 -9.00
N LEU A 131 7.66 -3.60 -9.96
CA LEU A 131 7.60 -3.20 -11.38
C LEU A 131 6.65 -2.01 -11.61
N GLN A 132 5.49 -2.04 -10.97
CA GLN A 132 4.51 -0.94 -11.06
C GLN A 132 5.08 0.35 -10.50
N SER A 133 5.76 0.31 -9.36
CA SER A 133 6.37 1.49 -8.70
C SER A 133 7.71 1.91 -9.32
N GLY A 134 8.35 1.06 -10.12
CA GLY A 134 9.71 1.30 -10.62
C GLY A 134 10.80 1.07 -9.56
N CYS A 135 10.49 0.34 -8.51
CA CYS A 135 11.37 -0.02 -7.40
C CYS A 135 12.06 -1.36 -7.69
N ALA A 136 13.26 -1.60 -7.17
CA ALA A 136 13.93 -2.89 -7.29
C ALA A 136 13.69 -3.76 -6.06
N LEU A 137 13.20 -4.98 -6.23
CA LEU A 137 13.23 -6.00 -5.17
C LEU A 137 14.66 -6.52 -5.07
N VAL A 138 15.37 -6.19 -4.00
CA VAL A 138 16.82 -6.44 -3.89
C VAL A 138 17.18 -7.56 -2.92
N GLY A 139 16.23 -8.02 -2.13
CA GLY A 139 16.40 -9.08 -1.16
C GLY A 139 15.18 -9.20 -0.25
N GLY A 140 15.30 -10.06 0.72
CA GLY A 140 14.28 -10.32 1.72
C GLY A 140 14.72 -11.47 2.62
N GLU A 141 13.83 -11.86 3.53
CA GLU A 141 14.01 -12.97 4.44
C GLU A 141 12.77 -13.87 4.40
N THR A 142 12.96 -15.17 4.42
CA THR A 142 11.88 -16.14 4.60
C THR A 142 12.17 -16.95 5.85
N ALA A 143 11.30 -16.83 6.85
CA ALA A 143 11.49 -17.49 8.14
C ALA A 143 10.38 -18.52 8.41
N GLU A 144 10.77 -19.78 8.61
CA GLU A 144 9.91 -20.76 9.24
C GLU A 144 10.02 -20.65 10.76
N MET A 145 8.91 -20.38 11.41
CA MET A 145 8.81 -20.19 12.87
C MET A 145 7.74 -21.11 13.45
N PRO A 146 7.99 -22.43 13.52
CA PRO A 146 7.03 -23.39 14.05
C PRO A 146 6.68 -23.04 15.52
N GLY A 147 5.37 -23.02 15.80
CA GLY A 147 4.85 -22.63 17.11
C GLY A 147 4.60 -21.13 17.30
N MET A 148 5.14 -20.26 16.44
CA MET A 148 4.80 -18.82 16.42
C MET A 148 3.58 -18.55 15.53
N TYR A 149 3.49 -19.22 14.37
CA TYR A 149 2.34 -19.19 13.46
C TYR A 149 1.70 -20.56 13.40
N HIS A 150 0.39 -20.61 13.15
CA HIS A 150 -0.35 -21.86 13.02
C HIS A 150 -0.28 -22.42 11.62
N GLY A 151 0.27 -23.62 11.48
CA GLY A 151 0.35 -24.33 10.19
C GLY A 151 1.00 -23.48 9.11
N GLU A 152 0.28 -23.24 8.04
CA GLU A 152 0.70 -22.45 6.87
C GLU A 152 0.32 -20.96 6.94
N ASP A 153 -0.21 -20.49 8.08
CA ASP A 153 -0.45 -19.07 8.29
C ASP A 153 0.87 -18.30 8.14
N TYR A 154 0.80 -17.12 7.53
CA TYR A 154 1.97 -16.28 7.30
C TYR A 154 1.69 -14.81 7.59
N ASP A 155 2.75 -14.07 7.84
CA ASP A 155 2.76 -12.61 7.88
C ASP A 155 3.86 -12.07 6.97
N VAL A 156 3.65 -10.83 6.50
CA VAL A 156 4.59 -10.16 5.60
C VAL A 156 4.83 -8.73 6.04
N ALA A 157 6.08 -8.31 6.02
CA ALA A 157 6.49 -6.94 6.21
C ALA A 157 7.36 -6.47 5.04
N GLY A 158 7.15 -5.23 4.62
CA GLY A 158 7.89 -4.58 3.55
C GLY A 158 8.73 -3.43 4.09
N PHE A 159 9.89 -3.21 3.46
CA PHE A 159 10.81 -2.12 3.74
C PHE A 159 11.18 -1.47 2.42
N CYS A 160 10.84 -0.21 2.26
CA CYS A 160 11.17 0.55 1.06
C CYS A 160 12.11 1.71 1.40
N VAL A 161 13.07 1.95 0.51
CA VAL A 161 13.93 3.14 0.56
C VAL A 161 13.82 3.85 -0.77
N GLY A 162 13.57 5.14 -0.70
CA GLY A 162 13.51 6.05 -1.83
C GLY A 162 14.44 7.24 -1.64
N VAL A 163 14.47 8.12 -2.61
CA VAL A 163 15.28 9.32 -2.62
C VAL A 163 14.50 10.50 -3.16
N VAL A 164 14.74 11.68 -2.60
CA VAL A 164 14.18 12.94 -3.07
C VAL A 164 15.28 14.01 -3.05
N GLU A 165 15.23 14.98 -3.95
CA GLU A 165 16.06 16.19 -3.86
C GLU A 165 15.60 17.01 -2.64
N LYS A 166 16.53 17.44 -1.82
CA LYS A 166 16.24 18.15 -0.55
C LYS A 166 15.30 19.36 -0.74
N SER A 167 15.48 20.11 -1.83
CA SER A 167 14.65 21.27 -2.14
C SER A 167 13.26 20.90 -2.70
N GLU A 168 13.00 19.63 -3.00
CA GLU A 168 11.77 19.13 -3.60
C GLU A 168 10.95 18.26 -2.63
N ILE A 169 11.34 18.23 -1.34
CA ILE A 169 10.58 17.51 -0.31
C ILE A 169 9.19 18.12 -0.18
N ILE A 170 8.17 17.27 -0.24
CA ILE A 170 6.77 17.63 0.00
C ILE A 170 6.45 17.31 1.47
N ASP A 171 6.29 18.35 2.29
CA ASP A 171 6.09 18.24 3.73
C ASP A 171 4.83 19.01 4.23
N GLY A 172 4.02 19.56 3.32
CA GLY A 172 2.85 20.34 3.64
C GLY A 172 3.12 21.81 3.99
N SER A 173 4.38 22.23 4.07
CA SER A 173 4.75 23.61 4.44
C SER A 173 4.26 24.68 3.47
N LYS A 174 3.92 24.32 2.25
CA LYS A 174 3.38 25.20 1.22
C LYS A 174 1.84 25.29 1.24
N VAL A 175 1.15 24.45 2.01
CA VAL A 175 -0.33 24.43 2.05
C VAL A 175 -0.86 25.80 2.47
N THR A 176 -1.83 26.31 1.70
CA THR A 176 -2.38 27.64 1.94
C THR A 176 -3.89 27.69 1.69
N ASP A 177 -4.52 28.74 2.20
CA ASP A 177 -5.94 29.06 1.94
C ASP A 177 -6.20 29.17 0.43
N GLY A 178 -7.23 28.51 -0.05
CA GLY A 178 -7.61 28.49 -1.46
C GLY A 178 -6.96 27.38 -2.29
N ASP A 179 -6.07 26.57 -1.71
CA ASP A 179 -5.58 25.37 -2.39
C ASP A 179 -6.74 24.41 -2.70
N VAL A 180 -6.72 23.83 -3.88
CA VAL A 180 -7.69 22.81 -4.29
C VAL A 180 -7.18 21.43 -3.87
N LEU A 181 -8.11 20.59 -3.39
CA LEU A 181 -7.86 19.19 -3.11
C LEU A 181 -8.28 18.35 -4.32
N VAL A 182 -7.35 17.60 -4.87
CA VAL A 182 -7.57 16.62 -5.95
C VAL A 182 -7.49 15.23 -5.36
N ALA A 183 -8.54 14.43 -5.58
CA ALA A 183 -8.58 13.03 -5.17
C ALA A 183 -8.12 12.11 -6.30
N LEU A 184 -7.51 10.98 -5.94
CA LEU A 184 -7.26 9.83 -6.80
C LEU A 184 -8.10 8.65 -6.31
N ALA A 185 -8.81 7.99 -7.22
CA ALA A 185 -9.65 6.84 -6.89
C ALA A 185 -8.83 5.69 -6.29
N SER A 186 -9.40 5.01 -5.29
CA SER A 186 -8.88 3.74 -4.81
C SER A 186 -9.39 2.58 -5.68
N SER A 187 -8.71 1.44 -5.60
CA SER A 187 -9.13 0.17 -6.22
C SER A 187 -10.13 -0.63 -5.38
N GLY A 188 -10.40 -0.17 -4.17
CA GLY A 188 -11.22 -0.82 -3.16
C GLY A 188 -10.74 -0.42 -1.76
N PRO A 189 -10.95 -1.25 -0.72
CA PRO A 189 -10.52 -0.95 0.64
C PRO A 189 -9.00 -0.85 0.83
N HIS A 190 -8.22 -1.20 -0.19
CA HIS A 190 -6.77 -1.31 -0.15
C HIS A 190 -6.32 -2.37 0.87
N SER A 191 -5.55 -1.97 1.91
CA SER A 191 -5.10 -2.89 2.96
C SER A 191 -5.52 -2.43 4.36
N ASN A 192 -6.56 -1.60 4.46
CA ASN A 192 -6.99 -1.00 5.72
C ASN A 192 -8.43 -1.39 6.09
N GLY A 193 -8.72 -1.45 7.38
CA GLY A 193 -10.05 -1.73 7.89
C GLY A 193 -10.45 -3.22 7.85
N TYR A 194 -9.55 -4.14 7.54
CA TYR A 194 -9.91 -5.56 7.32
C TYR A 194 -10.35 -6.32 8.57
N SER A 195 -10.01 -5.86 9.75
CA SER A 195 -10.60 -6.42 10.97
C SER A 195 -12.11 -6.17 11.01
N LEU A 196 -12.55 -4.97 10.60
CA LEU A 196 -13.99 -4.65 10.47
C LEU A 196 -14.62 -5.38 9.28
N VAL A 197 -13.96 -5.43 8.10
CA VAL A 197 -14.43 -6.21 6.94
C VAL A 197 -14.72 -7.66 7.32
N ARG A 198 -13.78 -8.33 7.98
CA ARG A 198 -13.94 -9.73 8.42
C ARG A 198 -15.08 -9.89 9.43
N LYS A 199 -15.22 -8.93 10.35
CA LYS A 199 -16.33 -8.94 11.30
C LYS A 199 -17.69 -8.75 10.60
N ILE A 200 -17.76 -7.89 9.58
CA ILE A 200 -18.97 -7.71 8.77
C ILE A 200 -19.32 -8.98 8.01
N ILE A 201 -18.35 -9.66 7.39
CA ILE A 201 -18.58 -10.96 6.74
C ILE A 201 -19.14 -11.98 7.75
N GLU A 202 -18.53 -12.07 8.93
CA GLU A 202 -18.96 -12.99 10.00
C GLU A 202 -20.43 -12.72 10.42
N VAL A 203 -20.78 -11.46 10.71
CA VAL A 203 -22.13 -11.12 11.20
C VAL A 203 -23.19 -11.15 10.12
N SER A 204 -22.83 -10.88 8.87
CA SER A 204 -23.76 -10.97 7.73
C SER A 204 -24.03 -12.41 7.30
N GLY A 205 -23.13 -13.34 7.64
CA GLY A 205 -23.24 -14.75 7.26
C GLY A 205 -23.08 -15.03 5.76
N VAL A 206 -22.59 -14.05 4.98
CA VAL A 206 -22.39 -14.23 3.54
C VAL A 206 -21.11 -14.98 3.24
N ASP A 207 -21.09 -15.73 2.14
CA ASP A 207 -19.85 -16.26 1.55
C ASP A 207 -19.35 -15.28 0.49
N PRO A 208 -18.19 -14.64 0.69
CA PRO A 208 -17.65 -13.67 -0.26
C PRO A 208 -17.32 -14.25 -1.65
N GLN A 209 -17.12 -15.57 -1.75
CA GLN A 209 -16.81 -16.22 -3.02
C GLN A 209 -18.04 -16.39 -3.91
N THR A 210 -19.24 -16.48 -3.32
CA THR A 210 -20.48 -16.74 -4.03
C THR A 210 -21.44 -15.56 -4.02
N THR A 211 -21.21 -14.58 -3.14
CA THR A 211 -22.04 -13.36 -3.08
C THR A 211 -21.68 -12.45 -4.23
N ASP A 212 -22.65 -12.17 -5.10
CA ASP A 212 -22.50 -11.25 -6.23
C ASP A 212 -22.55 -9.78 -5.77
N LEU A 213 -21.61 -8.99 -6.29
CA LEU A 213 -21.60 -7.53 -6.18
C LEU A 213 -21.20 -6.96 -7.55
N ASP A 214 -22.10 -6.27 -8.22
CA ASP A 214 -21.89 -5.71 -9.56
C ASP A 214 -21.42 -6.73 -10.62
N GLY A 215 -21.94 -7.95 -10.56
CA GLY A 215 -21.62 -9.02 -11.52
C GLY A 215 -20.29 -9.72 -11.27
N LYS A 216 -19.69 -9.53 -10.08
CA LYS A 216 -18.46 -10.21 -9.64
C LYS A 216 -18.61 -10.70 -8.20
N PRO A 217 -17.85 -11.76 -7.80
CA PRO A 217 -17.79 -12.16 -6.43
C PRO A 217 -17.36 -11.00 -5.52
N LEU A 218 -18.01 -10.86 -4.36
CA LEU A 218 -17.62 -9.88 -3.32
C LEU A 218 -16.13 -10.01 -2.96
N ALA A 219 -15.59 -11.23 -2.97
CA ALA A 219 -14.18 -11.50 -2.74
C ALA A 219 -13.25 -10.74 -3.71
N ASP A 220 -13.66 -10.52 -4.96
CA ASP A 220 -12.86 -9.79 -5.95
C ASP A 220 -12.74 -8.31 -5.60
N HIS A 221 -13.79 -7.71 -5.06
CA HIS A 221 -13.79 -6.34 -4.58
C HIS A 221 -12.99 -6.20 -3.28
N LEU A 222 -13.11 -7.16 -2.37
CA LEU A 222 -12.41 -7.15 -1.08
C LEU A 222 -10.92 -7.50 -1.21
N LEU A 223 -10.51 -8.30 -2.19
CA LEU A 223 -9.12 -8.66 -2.42
C LEU A 223 -8.47 -7.87 -3.56
N ALA A 224 -9.16 -6.88 -4.12
CA ALA A 224 -8.55 -5.97 -5.09
C ALA A 224 -7.23 -5.41 -4.51
N PRO A 225 -6.11 -5.48 -5.26
CA PRO A 225 -4.83 -5.00 -4.76
C PRO A 225 -4.86 -3.49 -4.56
N THR A 226 -4.15 -3.01 -3.57
CA THR A 226 -3.92 -1.60 -3.32
C THR A 226 -3.30 -0.93 -4.53
N ARG A 227 -3.87 0.19 -4.97
CA ARG A 227 -3.36 0.92 -6.12
C ARG A 227 -2.01 1.56 -5.81
N ILE A 228 -1.07 1.45 -6.74
CA ILE A 228 0.25 2.09 -6.68
C ILE A 228 0.21 3.36 -7.52
N TYR A 229 0.38 4.52 -6.87
CA TYR A 229 0.28 5.84 -7.49
C TYR A 229 1.64 6.44 -7.90
N VAL A 230 2.74 5.74 -7.62
CA VAL A 230 4.10 6.28 -7.68
C VAL A 230 4.41 6.97 -9.01
N LYS A 231 4.20 6.30 -10.15
CA LYS A 231 4.60 6.84 -11.46
C LYS A 231 3.79 8.08 -11.84
N SER A 232 2.47 8.02 -11.66
CA SER A 232 1.57 9.14 -11.98
C SER A 232 1.83 10.35 -11.08
N VAL A 233 2.11 10.13 -9.79
CA VAL A 233 2.42 11.20 -8.83
C VAL A 233 3.80 11.80 -9.10
N LEU A 234 4.83 11.01 -9.40
CA LEU A 234 6.14 11.55 -9.78
C LEU A 234 6.08 12.38 -11.06
N ASP A 235 5.30 11.94 -12.06
CA ASP A 235 5.09 12.74 -13.29
C ASP A 235 4.32 14.04 -13.00
N LEU A 236 3.36 14.01 -12.06
CA LEU A 236 2.64 15.19 -11.60
C LEU A 236 3.58 16.20 -10.94
N ILE A 237 4.36 15.77 -9.97
CA ILE A 237 5.29 16.61 -9.19
C ILE A 237 6.31 17.29 -10.12
N ALA A 238 6.74 16.62 -11.18
CA ALA A 238 7.66 17.18 -12.17
C ALA A 238 7.05 18.32 -13.01
N SER A 239 5.71 18.50 -12.98
CA SER A 239 4.99 19.39 -13.88
C SER A 239 4.08 20.41 -13.19
N VAL A 240 3.75 20.19 -11.92
CA VAL A 240 2.78 20.95 -11.12
C VAL A 240 3.38 21.24 -9.75
N ASP A 241 3.15 22.44 -9.21
CA ASP A 241 3.57 22.76 -7.83
C ASP A 241 2.62 22.08 -6.84
N VAL A 242 3.05 20.96 -6.29
CA VAL A 242 2.29 20.18 -5.32
C VAL A 242 2.67 20.63 -3.91
N HIS A 243 1.67 21.02 -3.11
CA HIS A 243 1.88 21.54 -1.77
C HIS A 243 1.85 20.44 -0.70
N ALA A 244 0.98 19.45 -0.86
CA ALA A 244 0.88 18.32 0.06
C ALA A 244 0.24 17.11 -0.62
N ILE A 245 0.53 15.91 -0.11
CA ILE A 245 -0.12 14.67 -0.53
C ILE A 245 -0.44 13.84 0.71
N ALA A 246 -1.68 13.35 0.81
CA ALA A 246 -2.13 12.46 1.87
C ALA A 246 -2.51 11.09 1.28
N HIS A 247 -1.89 10.02 1.74
CA HIS A 247 -2.28 8.64 1.45
C HIS A 247 -3.38 8.22 2.43
N LEU A 248 -4.58 7.86 1.94
CA LEU A 248 -5.70 7.47 2.79
C LEU A 248 -5.61 6.01 3.19
N THR A 249 -5.01 5.77 4.34
CA THR A 249 -4.79 4.46 4.99
C THR A 249 -5.66 4.31 6.24
N GLY A 250 -5.22 3.55 7.24
CA GLY A 250 -5.89 3.44 8.54
C GLY A 250 -6.09 4.81 9.21
N GLY A 251 -7.26 5.03 9.81
CA GLY A 251 -7.66 6.35 10.30
C GLY A 251 -8.44 7.20 9.28
N GLY A 252 -8.46 6.77 8.01
CA GLY A 252 -9.28 7.35 6.95
C GLY A 252 -9.05 8.84 6.72
N PHE A 253 -10.11 9.59 6.45
CA PHE A 253 -10.05 11.03 6.20
C PHE A 253 -9.64 11.82 7.44
N TRP A 254 -10.13 11.39 8.62
CA TRP A 254 -9.98 12.15 9.86
C TRP A 254 -8.55 12.19 10.39
N GLU A 255 -7.76 11.16 10.15
CA GLU A 255 -6.42 11.05 10.70
C GLU A 255 -5.31 11.27 9.66
N ASN A 256 -5.55 10.97 8.36
CA ASN A 256 -4.49 11.09 7.36
C ASN A 256 -4.40 12.52 6.76
N ILE A 257 -5.52 13.17 6.45
CA ILE A 257 -5.49 14.51 5.88
C ILE A 257 -4.82 15.53 6.83
N PRO A 258 -5.11 15.56 8.15
CA PRO A 258 -4.45 16.50 9.06
C PRO A 258 -2.93 16.40 9.14
N ARG A 259 -2.34 15.24 8.82
CA ARG A 259 -0.87 15.05 8.88
C ARG A 259 -0.09 15.97 7.95
N VAL A 260 -0.76 16.44 6.90
CA VAL A 260 -0.14 17.26 5.85
C VAL A 260 -0.67 18.69 5.82
N LEU A 261 -1.47 19.07 6.82
CA LEU A 261 -2.04 20.41 6.94
C LEU A 261 -1.27 21.28 7.95
N LEU A 262 -1.17 22.57 7.68
CA LEU A 262 -0.68 23.55 8.66
C LEU A 262 -1.73 23.79 9.77
N ASP A 263 -1.30 24.14 10.96
CA ASP A 263 -2.15 24.28 12.15
C ASP A 263 -3.33 25.24 11.96
N ASN A 264 -3.16 26.26 11.13
CA ASN A 264 -4.18 27.29 10.84
C ASN A 264 -4.98 27.01 9.56
N THR A 265 -5.02 25.72 9.11
CA THR A 265 -5.75 25.33 7.91
C THR A 265 -6.72 24.18 8.19
N GLN A 266 -7.78 24.09 7.39
CA GLN A 266 -8.81 23.07 7.44
C GLN A 266 -9.12 22.57 6.03
N ALA A 267 -9.24 21.28 5.86
CA ALA A 267 -9.70 20.66 4.62
C ALA A 267 -11.23 20.61 4.60
N ILE A 268 -11.82 21.14 3.54
CA ILE A 268 -13.27 21.04 3.25
C ILE A 268 -13.45 20.05 2.12
N ILE A 269 -14.07 18.93 2.41
CA ILE A 269 -14.32 17.83 1.48
C ILE A 269 -15.78 17.90 1.02
N ASP A 270 -16.00 17.97 -0.28
CA ASP A 270 -17.31 17.91 -0.91
C ASP A 270 -17.73 16.46 -1.10
N GLU A 271 -18.60 15.95 -0.22
CA GLU A 271 -19.12 14.58 -0.25
C GLU A 271 -19.89 14.29 -1.56
N SER A 272 -20.49 15.29 -2.19
CA SER A 272 -21.25 15.15 -3.42
C SER A 272 -20.36 14.96 -4.66
N SER A 273 -19.04 15.19 -4.54
CA SER A 273 -18.09 15.16 -5.67
C SER A 273 -17.80 13.76 -6.19
N TRP A 274 -18.12 12.72 -5.44
CA TRP A 274 -17.94 11.32 -5.88
C TRP A 274 -19.02 10.40 -5.32
N GLN A 275 -19.14 9.23 -5.91
CA GLN A 275 -19.96 8.16 -5.38
C GLN A 275 -19.06 7.06 -4.82
N TRP A 276 -19.39 6.54 -3.65
CA TRP A 276 -18.67 5.40 -3.10
C TRP A 276 -18.79 4.20 -4.02
N PRO A 277 -17.69 3.51 -4.31
CA PRO A 277 -17.73 2.18 -4.90
C PRO A 277 -18.64 1.24 -4.11
N SER A 278 -19.34 0.36 -4.82
CA SER A 278 -20.38 -0.53 -4.24
C SER A 278 -19.91 -1.35 -3.05
N VAL A 279 -18.64 -1.72 -3.01
CA VAL A 279 -18.06 -2.45 -1.87
C VAL A 279 -18.18 -1.67 -0.55
N PHE A 280 -18.04 -0.34 -0.57
CA PHE A 280 -18.20 0.48 0.63
C PHE A 280 -19.67 0.62 1.04
N ASN A 281 -20.59 0.73 0.06
CA ASN A 281 -22.02 0.71 0.32
C ASN A 281 -22.46 -0.63 0.91
N TRP A 282 -21.89 -1.72 0.41
CA TRP A 282 -22.11 -3.07 0.96
C TRP A 282 -21.59 -3.17 2.40
N LEU A 283 -20.35 -2.74 2.66
CA LEU A 283 -19.75 -2.75 4.00
C LEU A 283 -20.58 -1.93 4.99
N GLN A 284 -21.02 -0.74 4.59
CA GLN A 284 -21.86 0.11 5.43
C GLN A 284 -23.17 -0.57 5.77
N THR A 285 -23.88 -1.10 4.77
CA THR A 285 -25.22 -1.69 4.92
C THR A 285 -25.16 -3.01 5.69
N ALA A 286 -24.27 -3.93 5.29
CA ALA A 286 -24.15 -5.24 5.90
C ALA A 286 -23.62 -5.18 7.34
N GLY A 287 -22.75 -4.21 7.63
CA GLY A 287 -22.19 -3.97 8.95
C GLY A 287 -23.01 -3.01 9.81
N ASN A 288 -24.04 -2.35 9.27
CA ASN A 288 -24.71 -1.21 9.90
C ASN A 288 -23.73 -0.19 10.47
N VAL A 289 -22.71 0.15 9.66
CA VAL A 289 -21.62 1.06 10.05
C VAL A 289 -22.05 2.50 9.84
N SER A 290 -21.87 3.36 10.84
CA SER A 290 -22.19 4.79 10.69
C SER A 290 -21.29 5.43 9.63
N GLN A 291 -21.81 6.46 8.95
CA GLN A 291 -21.05 7.20 7.92
C GLN A 291 -19.74 7.77 8.48
N HIS A 292 -19.76 8.33 9.69
CA HIS A 292 -18.57 8.81 10.36
C HIS A 292 -17.50 7.70 10.53
N GLU A 293 -17.91 6.50 10.93
CA GLU A 293 -17.01 5.37 11.11
C GLU A 293 -16.52 4.81 9.77
N MET A 294 -17.33 4.89 8.69
CA MET A 294 -16.88 4.57 7.34
C MET A 294 -15.70 5.46 6.93
N TYR A 295 -15.81 6.78 7.10
CA TYR A 295 -14.72 7.73 6.80
C TYR A 295 -13.54 7.64 7.76
N ARG A 296 -13.71 7.06 8.94
CA ARG A 296 -12.64 6.81 9.90
C ARG A 296 -11.85 5.54 9.60
N THR A 297 -12.55 4.50 9.15
CA THR A 297 -11.95 3.16 8.97
C THR A 297 -11.47 2.93 7.54
N PHE A 298 -12.20 3.48 6.56
CA PHE A 298 -12.00 3.20 5.13
C PHE A 298 -11.68 4.46 4.33
N ASN A 299 -11.10 4.23 3.16
CA ASN A 299 -10.83 5.27 2.17
C ASN A 299 -12.09 5.70 1.37
N CYS A 300 -13.19 4.98 1.47
CA CYS A 300 -14.48 5.25 0.80
C CYS A 300 -14.37 5.56 -0.70
N GLY A 301 -13.39 4.97 -1.38
CA GLY A 301 -13.15 5.16 -2.81
C GLY A 301 -12.06 6.18 -3.15
N VAL A 302 -11.45 6.81 -2.16
CA VAL A 302 -10.39 7.82 -2.32
C VAL A 302 -9.08 7.28 -1.76
N GLY A 303 -8.12 6.92 -2.61
CA GLY A 303 -6.85 6.35 -2.15
C GLY A 303 -5.81 7.42 -1.80
N MET A 304 -5.85 8.58 -2.46
CA MET A 304 -4.87 9.66 -2.25
C MET A 304 -5.55 11.02 -2.45
N ILE A 305 -5.12 12.02 -1.68
CA ILE A 305 -5.55 13.41 -1.83
C ILE A 305 -4.31 14.29 -2.01
N ILE A 306 -4.36 15.18 -3.00
CA ILE A 306 -3.28 16.08 -3.37
C ILE A 306 -3.75 17.52 -3.20
N ALA A 307 -3.04 18.33 -2.42
CA ALA A 307 -3.27 19.76 -2.28
C ALA A 307 -2.34 20.54 -3.24
N LEU A 308 -2.90 21.47 -4.00
CA LEU A 308 -2.17 22.25 -4.97
C LEU A 308 -2.88 23.59 -5.29
N PRO A 309 -2.19 24.58 -5.88
CA PRO A 309 -2.81 25.86 -6.25
C PRO A 309 -4.02 25.67 -7.16
N ALA A 310 -5.10 26.43 -6.92
CA ALA A 310 -6.34 26.33 -7.69
C ALA A 310 -6.11 26.50 -9.22
N ALA A 311 -5.14 27.32 -9.62
CA ALA A 311 -4.78 27.54 -11.03
C ALA A 311 -4.17 26.30 -11.72
N GLU A 312 -3.59 25.38 -10.96
CA GLU A 312 -2.97 24.16 -11.47
C GLU A 312 -3.92 22.94 -11.46
N ALA A 313 -5.09 23.05 -10.82
CA ALA A 313 -5.97 21.89 -10.56
C ALA A 313 -6.45 21.20 -11.83
N ASP A 314 -6.90 21.93 -12.84
CA ASP A 314 -7.40 21.33 -14.08
C ASP A 314 -6.28 20.65 -14.88
N LYS A 315 -5.08 21.24 -14.88
CA LYS A 315 -3.87 20.66 -15.49
C LYS A 315 -3.45 19.37 -14.76
N ALA A 316 -3.47 19.39 -13.43
CA ALA A 316 -3.14 18.23 -12.61
C ALA A 316 -4.12 17.06 -12.87
N ILE A 317 -5.42 17.33 -12.89
CA ILE A 317 -6.45 16.34 -13.17
C ILE A 317 -6.28 15.74 -14.57
N ALA A 318 -6.07 16.60 -15.58
CA ALA A 318 -5.87 16.13 -16.95
C ALA A 318 -4.64 15.21 -17.05
N LEU A 319 -3.50 15.61 -16.46
CA LEU A 319 -2.27 14.83 -16.46
C LEU A 319 -2.47 13.47 -15.77
N LEU A 320 -3.08 13.45 -14.60
CA LEU A 320 -3.34 12.23 -13.84
C LEU A 320 -4.26 11.28 -14.60
N ASN A 321 -5.32 11.80 -15.22
CA ASN A 321 -6.25 10.99 -16.02
C ASN A 321 -5.59 10.43 -17.29
N ASP A 322 -4.72 11.19 -17.95
CA ASP A 322 -3.92 10.70 -19.08
C ASP A 322 -2.96 9.57 -18.69
N LYS A 323 -2.55 9.53 -17.41
CA LYS A 323 -1.72 8.45 -16.84
C LYS A 323 -2.54 7.24 -16.36
N GLY A 324 -3.86 7.27 -16.55
CA GLY A 324 -4.76 6.17 -16.20
C GLY A 324 -5.25 6.20 -14.74
N GLU A 325 -5.08 7.33 -14.06
CA GLU A 325 -5.76 7.56 -12.80
C GLU A 325 -7.23 7.96 -13.06
N ASN A 326 -8.06 7.90 -12.03
CA ASN A 326 -9.34 8.58 -12.00
C ASN A 326 -9.23 9.69 -10.95
N ALA A 327 -9.02 10.92 -11.44
CA ALA A 327 -8.76 12.10 -10.61
C ALA A 327 -9.85 13.13 -10.76
N TRP A 328 -10.23 13.78 -9.64
CA TRP A 328 -11.25 14.83 -9.61
C TRP A 328 -11.00 15.83 -8.47
N LYS A 329 -11.66 16.99 -8.54
CA LYS A 329 -11.67 17.94 -7.40
C LYS A 329 -12.57 17.38 -6.31
N ILE A 330 -12.03 17.20 -5.10
CA ILE A 330 -12.77 16.67 -3.95
C ILE A 330 -13.07 17.76 -2.91
N GLY A 331 -12.43 18.91 -3.01
CA GLY A 331 -12.61 19.96 -2.04
C GLY A 331 -11.52 21.04 -2.12
N TYR A 332 -11.32 21.73 -1.02
CA TYR A 332 -10.35 22.82 -0.93
C TYR A 332 -9.83 23.01 0.50
N ILE A 333 -8.73 23.74 0.61
CA ILE A 333 -8.17 24.18 1.89
C ILE A 333 -8.73 25.54 2.24
N LYS A 334 -9.10 25.73 3.51
CA LYS A 334 -9.59 26.97 4.08
C LYS A 334 -8.75 27.37 5.29
N ALA A 335 -8.41 28.65 5.41
CA ALA A 335 -7.85 29.19 6.64
C ALA A 335 -8.86 29.04 7.79
N SER A 336 -8.43 28.48 8.91
CA SER A 336 -9.30 28.19 10.06
C SER A 336 -8.47 27.94 11.31
N ASP A 337 -8.89 28.53 12.43
CA ASP A 337 -8.35 28.25 13.76
C ASP A 337 -9.15 27.17 14.50
N SER A 338 -10.02 26.43 13.79
CA SER A 338 -10.83 25.35 14.35
C SER A 338 -9.97 24.14 14.70
N GLU A 339 -10.27 23.50 15.84
CA GLU A 339 -9.69 22.19 16.20
C GLU A 339 -10.11 21.08 15.22
N GLN A 340 -11.27 21.23 14.58
CA GLN A 340 -11.71 20.30 13.54
C GLN A 340 -10.93 20.57 12.24
N ARG A 341 -9.98 19.71 11.93
CA ARG A 341 -9.05 19.87 10.81
C ARG A 341 -9.64 19.43 9.47
N VAL A 342 -10.66 18.60 9.46
CA VAL A 342 -11.36 18.10 8.28
C VAL A 342 -12.86 18.29 8.47
N VAL A 343 -13.53 18.81 7.44
CA VAL A 343 -14.98 18.89 7.36
C VAL A 343 -15.41 18.16 6.09
N ILE A 344 -16.36 17.23 6.22
CA ILE A 344 -17.01 16.57 5.07
C ILE A 344 -18.43 17.14 5.02
N ALA A 345 -18.80 17.78 3.90
CA ALA A 345 -20.05 18.53 3.73
C ALA A 345 -20.72 18.24 2.38
#